data_e510697ad6736782671c063010bf8545
#
_entry.id   e510697ad6736782671c063010bf8545
#
_cell.length_a   1.000
_cell.length_b   1.000
_cell.length_c   1.000
_cell.angle_alpha   90.00
_cell.angle_beta   90.00
_cell.angle_gamma   90.00
#
_symmetry.space_group_name_H-M   'P 1'
#
loop_
_entity.id
_entity.type
_entity.pdbx_description
1 polymer ?
#
loop_
_entity_poly.entity_id
_entity_poly.type
_entity_poly.pdbx_seq_one_letter_code
_entity_poly.pdbx_strand_id
1 'polypeptide(L)'
;MAAYVVVEVRVNDPVRYEEYRKTVAPTLEAYGGRFLARGGKVERLEGSWSPKRLVIVEFPDVATAKAWWSSSEYANPKAIRQSASETEMIVVEGI
;
A
#
# COMPACT_ATOMS: atom_id res chain seq x y z
N MET A 1 -9.27 11.20 -13.00
CA MET A 1 -10.06 10.54 -11.94
C MET A 1 -9.11 9.90 -10.94
N ALA A 2 -9.40 10.02 -9.67
CA ALA A 2 -8.55 9.42 -8.65
C ALA A 2 -8.48 7.90 -8.80
N ALA A 3 -7.41 7.32 -8.31
CA ALA A 3 -7.24 5.88 -8.26
C ALA A 3 -6.84 5.48 -6.84
N TYR A 4 -7.20 4.28 -6.47
CA TYR A 4 -6.96 3.79 -5.11
C TYR A 4 -6.16 2.49 -5.17
N VAL A 5 -5.04 2.47 -4.47
CA VAL A 5 -4.27 1.25 -4.26
C VAL A 5 -4.76 0.65 -2.96
N VAL A 6 -5.28 -0.56 -3.02
CA VAL A 6 -5.81 -1.28 -1.86
C VAL A 6 -4.89 -2.45 -1.57
N VAL A 7 -4.39 -2.50 -0.35
CA VAL A 7 -3.34 -3.44 0.03
C VAL A 7 -3.75 -4.20 1.28
N GLU A 8 -3.76 -5.52 1.19
CA GLU A 8 -3.84 -6.38 2.36
C GLU A 8 -2.44 -6.91 2.65
N VAL A 9 -1.98 -6.75 3.89
CA VAL A 9 -0.61 -7.11 4.28
C VAL A 9 -0.66 -8.08 5.45
N ARG A 10 0.08 -9.18 5.33
CA ARG A 10 0.36 -10.09 6.45
C ARG A 10 1.85 -10.00 6.75
N VAL A 11 2.19 -9.39 7.87
CA VAL A 11 3.57 -9.12 8.25
C VAL A 11 4.21 -10.40 8.83
N ASN A 12 5.32 -10.84 8.25
CA ASN A 12 6.08 -12.00 8.70
C ASN A 12 7.28 -11.58 9.57
N ASP A 13 7.86 -10.42 9.26
CA ASP A 13 9.02 -9.87 9.97
C ASP A 13 8.70 -8.42 10.38
N PRO A 14 8.20 -8.23 11.61
CA PRO A 14 7.79 -6.90 12.07
C PRO A 14 8.93 -5.88 12.11
N VAL A 15 10.15 -6.29 12.43
CA VAL A 15 11.30 -5.39 12.49
C VAL A 15 11.64 -4.87 11.12
N ARG A 16 11.71 -5.75 10.12
CA ARG A 16 12.01 -5.37 8.76
C ARG A 16 10.87 -4.57 8.13
N TYR A 17 9.62 -4.93 8.45
CA TYR A 17 8.46 -4.19 7.96
C TYR A 17 8.45 -2.75 8.48
N GLU A 18 8.96 -2.52 9.69
CA GLU A 18 9.07 -1.17 10.25
C GLU A 18 10.05 -0.32 9.44
N GLU A 19 11.12 -0.90 8.91
CA GLU A 19 12.01 -0.21 7.99
C GLU A 19 11.26 0.27 6.75
N TYR A 20 10.37 -0.59 6.22
CA TYR A 20 9.50 -0.23 5.09
C TYR A 20 8.62 0.96 5.44
N ARG A 21 7.96 0.91 6.60
CA ARG A 21 7.04 1.97 7.03
C ARG A 21 7.70 3.33 7.12
N LYS A 22 8.98 3.36 7.47
CA LYS A 22 9.73 4.61 7.61
C LYS A 22 10.10 5.23 6.26
N THR A 23 10.15 4.43 5.21
CA THR A 23 10.70 4.86 3.92
C THR A 23 9.66 5.04 2.82
N VAL A 24 8.45 4.53 2.99
CA VAL A 24 7.47 4.48 1.92
C VAL A 24 6.80 5.83 1.64
N ALA A 25 6.51 6.62 2.68
CA ALA A 25 5.73 7.86 2.53
C ALA A 25 6.34 8.86 1.53
N PRO A 26 7.64 9.16 1.57
CA PRO A 26 8.23 10.07 0.58
C PRO A 26 8.08 9.59 -0.86
N THR A 27 8.10 8.27 -1.07
CA THR A 27 7.96 7.72 -2.43
C THR A 27 6.54 7.93 -2.97
N LEU A 28 5.52 7.80 -2.12
CA LEU A 28 4.14 8.09 -2.49
C LEU A 28 3.96 9.55 -2.84
N GLU A 29 4.46 10.42 -1.99
CA GLU A 29 4.32 11.88 -2.15
C GLU A 29 4.95 12.35 -3.46
N ALA A 30 6.06 11.76 -3.87
CA ALA A 30 6.71 12.08 -5.13
C ALA A 30 5.80 11.84 -6.35
N TYR A 31 4.79 10.97 -6.21
CA TYR A 31 3.84 10.64 -7.27
C TYR A 31 2.42 11.14 -6.94
N GLY A 32 2.31 12.06 -6.00
CA GLY A 32 1.01 12.63 -5.64
C GLY A 32 0.11 11.67 -4.85
N GLY A 33 0.69 10.63 -4.27
CA GLY A 33 -0.04 9.67 -3.46
C GLY A 33 -0.21 10.13 -2.02
N ARG A 34 -1.26 9.67 -1.38
CA ARG A 34 -1.47 9.92 0.05
C ARG A 34 -2.19 8.75 0.70
N PHE A 35 -1.87 8.47 1.95
CA PHE A 35 -2.57 7.45 2.71
C PHE A 35 -3.98 7.91 3.06
N LEU A 36 -4.97 7.03 2.83
CA LEU A 36 -6.34 7.21 3.30
C LEU A 36 -6.62 6.31 4.50
N ALA A 37 -6.03 5.12 4.52
CA ALA A 37 -6.06 4.20 5.65
C ALA A 37 -4.70 3.53 5.72
N ARG A 38 -4.18 3.35 6.93
CA ARG A 38 -2.84 2.79 7.11
C ARG A 38 -2.80 1.85 8.31
N GLY A 39 -3.44 0.69 8.15
CA GLY A 39 -3.44 -0.33 9.19
C GLY A 39 -4.32 -0.02 10.38
N GLY A 40 -5.35 0.79 10.19
CA GLY A 40 -6.34 1.04 11.23
C GLY A 40 -7.21 -0.19 11.50
N LYS A 41 -7.99 -0.12 12.57
CA LYS A 41 -8.88 -1.22 12.95
C LYS A 41 -9.88 -1.51 11.84
N VAL A 42 -10.03 -2.79 11.50
CA VAL A 42 -10.99 -3.25 10.50
C VAL A 42 -12.14 -3.94 11.22
N GLU A 43 -13.36 -3.58 10.86
CA GLU A 43 -14.56 -4.23 11.37
C GLU A 43 -15.32 -4.81 10.18
N ARG A 44 -15.65 -6.10 10.24
CA ARG A 44 -16.37 -6.77 9.17
C ARG A 44 -17.85 -6.51 9.29
N LEU A 45 -18.47 -6.10 8.18
CA LEU A 45 -19.90 -5.87 8.12
C LEU A 45 -20.65 -7.07 7.53
N GLU A 46 -19.99 -7.82 6.63
CA GLU A 46 -20.63 -8.91 5.91
C GLU A 46 -19.56 -9.83 5.34
N GLY A 47 -19.89 -11.11 5.22
CA GLY A 47 -19.01 -12.10 4.63
C GLY A 47 -17.98 -12.67 5.58
N SER A 48 -16.94 -13.29 5.03
CA SER A 48 -15.90 -13.98 5.81
C SER A 48 -14.52 -13.36 5.71
N TRP A 49 -14.36 -12.30 4.92
CA TRP A 49 -13.05 -11.67 4.75
C TRP A 49 -12.63 -10.92 6.01
N SER A 50 -11.46 -11.25 6.52
CA SER A 50 -10.91 -10.63 7.73
C SER A 50 -9.45 -10.23 7.48
N PRO A 51 -9.22 -9.10 6.79
CA PRO A 51 -7.85 -8.68 6.52
C PRO A 51 -7.12 -8.32 7.82
N LYS A 52 -5.86 -8.74 7.92
CA LYS A 52 -5.04 -8.47 9.10
C LYS A 52 -4.61 -7.02 9.17
N ARG A 53 -4.14 -6.49 8.05
CA ARG A 53 -3.72 -5.10 7.93
C ARG A 53 -4.15 -4.60 6.56
N LEU A 54 -4.94 -3.56 6.53
CA LEU A 54 -5.44 -2.98 5.29
C LEU A 54 -4.87 -1.57 5.15
N VAL A 55 -4.33 -1.28 3.97
CA VAL A 55 -3.79 0.03 3.64
C VAL A 55 -4.46 0.50 2.36
N ILE A 56 -4.89 1.76 2.35
CA ILE A 56 -5.49 2.38 1.16
C ILE A 56 -4.74 3.66 0.87
N VAL A 57 -4.29 3.79 -0.38
CA VAL A 57 -3.55 4.96 -0.86
C VAL A 57 -4.28 5.54 -2.06
N GLU A 58 -4.46 6.86 -2.06
CA GLU A 58 -5.04 7.58 -3.20
C GLU A 58 -3.94 8.14 -4.08
N PHE A 59 -4.10 7.98 -5.40
CA PHE A 59 -3.25 8.63 -6.41
C PHE A 59 -4.13 9.44 -7.36
N PRO A 60 -3.55 10.40 -8.11
CA PRO A 60 -4.32 11.20 -9.06
C PRO A 60 -5.02 10.38 -10.14
N ASP A 61 -4.40 9.27 -10.57
CA ASP A 61 -4.95 8.37 -11.58
C ASP A 61 -4.25 7.01 -11.52
N VAL A 62 -4.78 6.05 -12.28
CA VAL A 62 -4.23 4.69 -12.33
C VAL A 62 -2.81 4.68 -12.91
N ALA A 63 -2.57 5.46 -13.96
CA ALA A 63 -1.25 5.49 -14.61
C ALA A 63 -0.16 5.94 -13.62
N THR A 64 -0.46 6.96 -12.81
CA THR A 64 0.48 7.47 -11.79
C THR A 64 0.71 6.45 -10.68
N ALA A 65 -0.34 5.76 -10.24
CA ALA A 65 -0.20 4.69 -9.25
C ALA A 65 0.72 3.57 -9.76
N LYS A 66 0.54 3.15 -11.00
CA LYS A 66 1.37 2.13 -11.63
C LYS A 66 2.81 2.62 -11.82
N ALA A 67 2.99 3.88 -12.17
CA ALA A 67 4.32 4.50 -12.30
C ALA A 67 5.05 4.48 -10.95
N TRP A 68 4.34 4.81 -9.86
CA TRP A 68 4.92 4.72 -8.51
C TRP A 68 5.36 3.29 -8.20
N TRP A 69 4.50 2.31 -8.43
CA TRP A 69 4.77 0.92 -8.09
C TRP A 69 6.02 0.39 -8.81
N SER A 70 6.24 0.80 -10.04
CA SER A 70 7.39 0.37 -10.86
C SER A 70 8.57 1.35 -10.83
N SER A 71 8.50 2.40 -10.01
CA SER A 71 9.54 3.43 -9.98
C SER A 71 10.82 2.98 -9.31
N SER A 72 11.91 3.67 -9.64
CA SER A 72 13.20 3.46 -8.97
C SER A 72 13.14 3.90 -7.51
N GLU A 73 12.37 4.94 -7.21
CA GLU A 73 12.21 5.45 -5.84
C GLU A 73 11.57 4.41 -4.92
N TYR A 74 10.61 3.65 -5.44
CA TYR A 74 9.91 2.63 -4.66
C TYR A 74 10.60 1.27 -4.69
N ALA A 75 11.56 1.06 -5.58
CA ALA A 75 12.18 -0.26 -5.79
C ALA A 75 12.76 -0.86 -4.51
N ASN A 76 13.52 -0.09 -3.74
CA ASN A 76 14.12 -0.58 -2.50
C ASN A 76 13.10 -0.78 -1.38
N PRO A 77 12.21 0.19 -1.07
CA PRO A 77 11.12 -0.06 -0.12
C PRO A 77 10.24 -1.26 -0.52
N LYS A 78 9.92 -1.41 -1.79
CA LYS A 78 9.12 -2.53 -2.29
C LYS A 78 9.80 -3.87 -1.99
N ALA A 79 11.10 -3.96 -2.22
CA ALA A 79 11.86 -5.19 -1.94
C ALA A 79 11.85 -5.53 -0.44
N ILE A 80 11.98 -4.51 0.42
CA ILE A 80 11.90 -4.71 1.87
C ILE A 80 10.52 -5.25 2.24
N ARG A 81 9.44 -4.63 1.75
CA ARG A 81 8.08 -5.09 2.02
C ARG A 81 7.86 -6.53 1.56
N GLN A 82 8.30 -6.86 0.35
CA GLN A 82 8.13 -8.20 -0.21
C GLN A 82 8.87 -9.26 0.59
N SER A 83 10.03 -8.90 1.20
CA SER A 83 10.78 -9.83 2.04
C SER A 83 10.22 -9.97 3.45
N ALA A 84 9.44 -8.99 3.91
CA ALA A 84 8.95 -8.90 5.29
C ALA A 84 7.49 -9.31 5.44
N SER A 85 6.77 -9.52 4.34
CA SER A 85 5.32 -9.73 4.38
C SER A 85 4.81 -10.52 3.18
N GLU A 86 3.58 -11.02 3.32
CA GLU A 86 2.78 -11.51 2.21
C GLU A 86 1.74 -10.44 1.91
N THR A 87 1.64 -10.01 0.66
CA THR A 87 0.84 -8.86 0.28
C THR A 87 -0.05 -9.16 -0.93
N GLU A 88 -1.31 -8.73 -0.82
CA GLU A 88 -2.23 -8.64 -1.96
C GLU A 88 -2.42 -7.16 -2.24
N MET A 89 -2.20 -6.74 -3.48
CA MET A 89 -2.26 -5.33 -3.84
C MET A 89 -2.95 -5.15 -5.18
N ILE A 90 -3.95 -4.28 -5.21
CA ILE A 90 -4.66 -3.93 -6.45
C ILE A 90 -4.74 -2.42 -6.58
N VAL A 91 -4.99 -1.96 -7.79
CA VAL A 91 -5.36 -0.56 -8.03
C VAL A 91 -6.73 -0.54 -8.69
N VAL A 92 -7.61 0.33 -8.21
CA VAL A 92 -8.95 0.50 -8.76
C VAL A 92 -9.16 1.97 -9.13
N GLU A 93 -9.74 2.18 -10.31
CA GLU A 93 -10.08 3.53 -10.76
C GLU A 93 -11.27 4.06 -9.97
N GLY A 94 -11.17 5.31 -9.51
CA GLY A 94 -12.27 5.98 -8.84
C GLY A 94 -13.30 6.54 -9.81
N ILE A 95 -14.36 7.10 -9.27
CA ILE A 95 -15.45 7.70 -10.05
C ILE A 95 -15.12 9.11 -10.51
#